data_58b0dd6f83a4ec56a45939d8a1e222e1
#
_entry.id   58b0dd6f83a4ec56a45939d8a1e222e1
#
_cell.length_a   1.000
_cell.length_b   1.000
_cell.length_c   1.000
_cell.angle_alpha   90.00
_cell.angle_beta   90.00
_cell.angle_gamma   90.00
#
_symmetry.space_group_name_H-M   'P 1'
#
loop_
_entity.id
_entity.type
_entity.pdbx_description
1 polymer ?
#
loop_
_entity_poly.entity_id
_entity_poly.type
_entity_poly.pdbx_seq_one_letter_code
_entity_poly.pdbx_strand_id
1 'polypeptide(L)'
;METKEVTAKLLEKRIIGLPHNIDKEIADRVVAGIAELNLKSADEIKLMIDSGGGKVKPAFRLIDLIRLSKAPVSGIVVGMCGSAAILILQVCRKRLSTPHSRFFLHFVRSEFSYKANQTRRDVMRSLAAHLKDTLTFQKDGEDLILSRVKISRNKLRRLMDNGERNGLELTSDEALELGLIDEIVDEYDLL
;
A
#
# COMPACT_ATOMS: atom_id res chain seq x y z
N MET A 1 10.16 3.56 25.59
CA MET A 1 10.11 2.14 26.06
C MET A 1 8.77 1.52 25.76
N GLU A 2 7.65 2.15 26.07
CA GLU A 2 6.28 1.63 25.83
C GLU A 2 5.99 1.19 24.38
N THR A 3 6.40 1.96 23.37
CA THR A 3 6.08 1.64 21.96
C THR A 3 6.73 0.33 21.46
N LYS A 4 7.93 -0.02 21.93
CA LYS A 4 8.60 -1.27 21.55
C LYS A 4 7.95 -2.48 22.19
N GLU A 5 7.50 -2.36 23.43
CA GLU A 5 6.81 -3.42 24.16
C GLU A 5 5.43 -3.71 23.54
N VAL A 6 4.68 -2.68 23.20
CA VAL A 6 3.40 -2.82 22.49
C VAL A 6 3.60 -3.49 21.13
N THR A 7 4.62 -3.09 20.37
CA THR A 7 4.92 -3.71 19.07
C THR A 7 5.26 -5.20 19.21
N ALA A 8 6.01 -5.58 20.25
CA ALA A 8 6.33 -6.97 20.52
C ALA A 8 5.07 -7.80 20.85
N LYS A 9 4.19 -7.29 21.71
CA LYS A 9 2.90 -7.95 22.04
C LYS A 9 2.00 -8.10 20.82
N LEU A 10 1.93 -7.10 19.94
CA LEU A 10 1.18 -7.20 18.68
C LEU A 10 1.77 -8.30 17.77
N LEU A 11 3.10 -8.39 17.70
CA LEU A 11 3.75 -9.42 16.89
C LEU A 11 3.49 -10.85 17.44
N GLU A 12 3.40 -11.01 18.76
CA GLU A 12 2.98 -12.27 19.39
C GLU A 12 1.55 -12.67 18.98
N LYS A 13 0.67 -11.69 18.80
CA LYS A 13 -0.69 -11.87 18.28
C LYS A 13 -0.76 -11.93 16.75
N ARG A 14 0.39 -12.00 16.08
CA ARG A 14 0.54 -12.03 14.61
C ARG A 14 -0.01 -10.78 13.91
N ILE A 15 0.07 -9.64 14.59
CA ILE A 15 -0.34 -8.33 14.09
C ILE A 15 0.89 -7.50 13.77
N ILE A 16 0.93 -6.92 12.56
CA ILE A 16 1.99 -6.01 12.10
C ILE A 16 1.34 -4.69 11.72
N GLY A 17 1.84 -3.57 12.25
CA GLY A 17 1.38 -2.24 11.87
C GLY A 17 2.12 -1.72 10.63
N LEU A 18 1.36 -1.15 9.68
CA LEU A 18 1.85 -0.34 8.56
C LEU A 18 1.40 1.11 8.78
N PRO A 19 2.17 1.92 9.54
CA PRO A 19 1.79 3.28 9.89
C PRO A 19 2.26 4.31 8.87
N HIS A 20 1.58 5.46 8.88
CA HIS A 20 1.93 6.75 8.26
C HIS A 20 2.52 6.69 6.85
N ASN A 21 3.85 6.79 6.69
CA ASN A 21 4.52 6.94 5.41
C ASN A 21 5.41 5.73 5.11
N ILE A 22 5.24 5.13 3.95
CA ILE A 22 6.00 3.96 3.52
C ILE A 22 7.35 4.40 2.97
N ASP A 23 8.37 4.30 3.79
CA ASP A 23 9.77 4.47 3.42
C ASP A 23 10.55 3.14 3.55
N LYS A 24 11.87 3.22 3.42
CA LYS A 24 12.73 2.05 3.54
C LYS A 24 12.69 1.45 4.95
N GLU A 25 12.68 2.27 5.99
CA GLU A 25 12.73 1.82 7.38
C GLU A 25 11.43 1.10 7.77
N ILE A 26 10.28 1.69 7.44
CA ILE A 26 8.97 1.07 7.63
C ILE A 26 8.86 -0.25 6.87
N ALA A 27 9.31 -0.27 5.59
CA ALA A 27 9.29 -1.49 4.80
C ALA A 27 10.20 -2.58 5.39
N ASP A 28 11.41 -2.24 5.85
CA ASP A 28 12.32 -3.19 6.48
C ASP A 28 11.73 -3.81 7.74
N ARG A 29 11.04 -3.02 8.57
CA ARG A 29 10.37 -3.49 9.78
C ARG A 29 9.21 -4.45 9.46
N VAL A 30 8.35 -4.12 8.50
CA VAL A 30 7.23 -4.98 8.08
C VAL A 30 7.76 -6.28 7.46
N VAL A 31 8.80 -6.19 6.63
CA VAL A 31 9.50 -7.36 6.05
C VAL A 31 10.01 -8.29 7.13
N ALA A 32 10.73 -7.75 8.14
CA ALA A 32 11.24 -8.53 9.25
C ALA A 32 10.13 -9.22 10.05
N GLY A 33 9.04 -8.49 10.32
CA GLY A 33 7.87 -9.06 11.03
C GLY A 33 7.20 -10.20 10.26
N ILE A 34 6.94 -10.02 8.96
CA ILE A 34 6.35 -11.07 8.12
C ILE A 34 7.28 -12.30 8.06
N ALA A 35 8.60 -12.07 7.88
CA ALA A 35 9.57 -13.16 7.83
C ALA A 35 9.63 -13.94 9.16
N GLU A 36 9.68 -13.24 10.30
CA GLU A 36 9.67 -13.84 11.63
C GLU A 36 8.41 -14.69 11.85
N LEU A 37 7.23 -14.15 11.50
CA LEU A 37 5.97 -14.88 11.67
C LEU A 37 5.86 -16.12 10.77
N ASN A 38 6.38 -16.04 9.54
CA ASN A 38 6.46 -17.20 8.64
C ASN A 38 7.40 -18.32 9.14
N LEU A 39 8.42 -17.97 9.94
CA LEU A 39 9.30 -18.95 10.59
C LEU A 39 8.59 -19.66 11.74
N LYS A 40 7.63 -19.01 12.41
CA LYS A 40 6.90 -19.55 13.55
C LYS A 40 5.77 -20.50 13.12
N SER A 41 4.93 -20.10 12.17
CA SER A 41 3.82 -20.91 11.66
C SER A 41 3.27 -20.35 10.34
N ALA A 42 2.34 -21.10 9.73
CA ALA A 42 1.57 -20.66 8.55
C ALA A 42 0.21 -20.06 8.91
N ASP A 43 -0.02 -19.73 10.19
CA ASP A 43 -1.25 -19.09 10.62
C ASP A 43 -1.35 -17.67 10.05
N GLU A 44 -2.57 -17.16 9.95
CA GLU A 44 -2.85 -15.82 9.37
C GLU A 44 -2.04 -14.71 10.05
N ILE A 45 -1.52 -13.78 9.22
CA ILE A 45 -0.88 -12.54 9.65
C ILE A 45 -1.86 -11.40 9.39
N LYS A 46 -2.13 -10.57 10.39
CA LYS A 46 -2.96 -9.38 10.29
C LYS A 46 -2.08 -8.15 10.05
N LEU A 47 -2.20 -7.52 8.89
CA LEU A 47 -1.51 -6.26 8.56
C LEU A 47 -2.46 -5.09 8.83
N MET A 48 -2.25 -4.39 9.94
CA MET A 48 -3.04 -3.22 10.32
C MET A 48 -2.50 -1.98 9.60
N ILE A 49 -3.33 -1.36 8.76
CA ILE A 49 -2.96 -0.29 7.85
C ILE A 49 -3.56 1.04 8.32
N ASP A 50 -2.71 2.00 8.64
CA ASP A 50 -3.03 3.41 8.83
C ASP A 50 -1.95 4.25 8.13
N SER A 51 -2.06 4.35 6.79
CA SER A 51 -0.98 4.90 5.98
C SER A 51 -1.51 5.70 4.78
N GLY A 52 -1.01 6.91 4.62
CA GLY A 52 -1.22 7.72 3.41
C GLY A 52 -0.45 7.22 2.17
N GLY A 53 0.33 6.15 2.30
CA GLY A 53 1.20 5.63 1.25
C GLY A 53 2.66 6.05 1.43
N GLY A 54 3.37 6.30 0.36
CA GLY A 54 4.78 6.70 0.40
C GLY A 54 5.60 6.24 -0.80
N LYS A 55 6.86 5.88 -0.57
CA LYS A 55 7.79 5.54 -1.65
C LYS A 55 7.41 4.25 -2.36
N VAL A 56 7.33 4.33 -3.68
CA VAL A 56 6.85 3.22 -4.54
C VAL A 56 7.74 1.98 -4.43
N LYS A 57 9.07 2.11 -4.50
CA LYS A 57 9.99 0.95 -4.44
C LYS A 57 9.89 0.16 -3.13
N PRO A 58 9.90 0.78 -1.93
CA PRO A 58 9.62 0.08 -0.68
C PRO A 58 8.25 -0.61 -0.65
N ALA A 59 7.20 0.02 -1.20
CA ALA A 59 5.87 -0.57 -1.25
C ALA A 59 5.82 -1.82 -2.13
N PHE A 60 6.42 -1.79 -3.33
CA PHE A 60 6.49 -2.98 -4.21
C PHE A 60 7.28 -4.12 -3.58
N ARG A 61 8.34 -3.83 -2.82
CA ARG A 61 9.05 -4.85 -2.04
C ARG A 61 8.14 -5.54 -1.01
N LEU A 62 7.25 -4.79 -0.33
CA LEU A 62 6.25 -5.36 0.57
C LEU A 62 5.22 -6.20 -0.19
N ILE A 63 4.76 -5.74 -1.34
CA ILE A 63 3.83 -6.46 -2.21
C ILE A 63 4.40 -7.83 -2.60
N ASP A 64 5.65 -7.86 -3.05
CA ASP A 64 6.32 -9.11 -3.43
C ASP A 64 6.47 -10.06 -2.24
N LEU A 65 6.85 -9.54 -1.07
CA LEU A 65 6.99 -10.35 0.14
C LEU A 65 5.65 -10.94 0.61
N ILE A 66 4.58 -10.13 0.59
CA ILE A 66 3.23 -10.61 0.95
C ILE A 66 2.80 -11.75 0.02
N ARG A 67 3.08 -11.63 -1.28
CA ARG A 67 2.79 -12.68 -2.27
C ARG A 67 3.60 -13.96 -2.04
N LEU A 68 4.83 -13.84 -1.56
CA LEU A 68 5.72 -14.96 -1.26
C LEU A 68 5.49 -15.55 0.14
N SER A 69 4.69 -14.90 0.98
CA SER A 69 4.41 -15.35 2.34
C SER A 69 3.69 -16.70 2.33
N LYS A 70 4.18 -17.66 3.15
CA LYS A 70 3.51 -18.94 3.40
C LYS A 70 2.22 -18.73 4.20
N ALA A 71 2.27 -17.86 5.20
CA ALA A 71 1.12 -17.45 5.99
C ALA A 71 0.24 -16.49 5.15
N PRO A 72 -1.08 -16.67 5.12
CA PRO A 72 -1.97 -15.70 4.49
C PRO A 72 -1.88 -14.36 5.22
N VAL A 73 -1.77 -13.26 4.47
CA VAL A 73 -1.76 -11.91 5.03
C VAL A 73 -3.10 -11.25 4.76
N SER A 74 -3.79 -10.83 5.82
CA SER A 74 -5.03 -10.05 5.74
C SER A 74 -4.75 -8.58 6.08
N GLY A 75 -5.19 -7.67 5.23
CA GLY A 75 -5.07 -6.22 5.44
C GLY A 75 -6.31 -5.68 6.13
N ILE A 76 -6.12 -4.91 7.20
CA ILE A 76 -7.19 -4.27 7.97
C ILE A 76 -6.89 -2.78 8.00
N VAL A 77 -7.73 -1.99 7.34
CA VAL A 77 -7.58 -0.53 7.32
C VAL A 77 -8.23 0.05 8.57
N VAL A 78 -7.43 0.81 9.32
CA VAL A 78 -7.86 1.54 10.53
C VAL A 78 -7.41 2.99 10.35
N GLY A 79 -8.32 3.87 9.96
CA GLY A 79 -8.04 5.27 9.70
C GLY A 79 -7.80 5.57 8.22
N MET A 80 -6.57 5.45 7.71
CA MET A 80 -6.24 5.85 6.33
C MET A 80 -5.58 4.74 5.53
N CYS A 81 -5.99 4.60 4.26
CA CYS A 81 -5.28 3.79 3.28
C CYS A 81 -5.15 4.58 1.97
N GLY A 82 -3.97 5.16 1.72
CA GLY A 82 -3.75 6.04 0.57
C GLY A 82 -2.62 5.57 -0.35
N SER A 83 -2.70 5.93 -1.64
CA SER A 83 -1.59 5.81 -2.58
C SER A 83 -0.97 4.40 -2.59
N ALA A 84 0.32 4.28 -2.32
CA ALA A 84 1.03 3.01 -2.28
C ALA A 84 0.50 2.00 -1.23
N ALA A 85 -0.16 2.45 -0.15
CA ALA A 85 -0.77 1.57 0.83
C ALA A 85 -1.97 0.80 0.24
N ILE A 86 -2.72 1.41 -0.69
CA ILE A 86 -3.79 0.73 -1.42
C ILE A 86 -3.23 -0.45 -2.22
N LEU A 87 -2.07 -0.29 -2.87
CA LEU A 87 -1.45 -1.35 -3.66
C LEU A 87 -1.07 -2.55 -2.78
N ILE A 88 -0.57 -2.28 -1.56
CA ILE A 88 -0.27 -3.31 -0.57
C ILE A 88 -1.55 -4.02 -0.12
N LEU A 89 -2.63 -3.27 0.13
CA LEU A 89 -3.93 -3.85 0.49
C LEU A 89 -4.45 -4.79 -0.61
N GLN A 90 -4.25 -4.45 -1.91
CA GLN A 90 -4.77 -5.28 -3.02
C GLN A 90 -4.12 -6.66 -3.12
N VAL A 91 -2.95 -6.89 -2.55
CA VAL A 91 -2.29 -8.21 -2.53
C VAL A 91 -2.59 -9.01 -1.26
N CYS A 92 -3.28 -8.42 -0.30
CA CYS A 92 -3.76 -9.13 0.88
C CYS A 92 -4.87 -10.15 0.52
N ARG A 93 -4.92 -11.25 1.25
CA ARG A 93 -5.92 -12.31 1.06
C ARG A 93 -7.32 -11.80 1.36
N LYS A 94 -7.50 -11.15 2.52
CA LYS A 94 -8.70 -10.41 2.90
C LYS A 94 -8.36 -8.93 3.01
N ARG A 95 -9.29 -8.09 2.59
CA ARG A 95 -9.15 -6.63 2.60
C ARG A 95 -10.31 -6.06 3.42
N LEU A 96 -10.02 -5.79 4.68
CA LEU A 96 -10.99 -5.35 5.67
C LEU A 96 -10.82 -3.85 5.95
N SER A 97 -11.87 -3.19 6.39
CA SER A 97 -11.83 -1.79 6.79
C SER A 97 -12.74 -1.53 7.97
N THR A 98 -12.36 -0.61 8.86
CA THR A 98 -13.28 -0.04 9.84
C THR A 98 -14.22 0.97 9.17
N PRO A 99 -15.43 1.25 9.72
CA PRO A 99 -16.44 2.10 9.07
C PRO A 99 -15.99 3.53 8.78
N HIS A 100 -15.12 4.09 9.61
CA HIS A 100 -14.66 5.47 9.48
C HIS A 100 -13.37 5.65 8.72
N SER A 101 -12.83 4.58 8.12
CA SER A 101 -11.62 4.65 7.32
C SER A 101 -11.81 5.46 6.04
N ARG A 102 -10.71 5.99 5.53
CA ARG A 102 -10.67 6.76 4.28
C ARG A 102 -9.64 6.17 3.34
N PHE A 103 -9.95 6.25 2.05
CA PHE A 103 -9.09 5.73 0.99
C PHE A 103 -8.75 6.87 0.03
N PHE A 104 -7.51 6.88 -0.47
CA PHE A 104 -7.09 7.89 -1.42
C PHE A 104 -6.24 7.29 -2.55
N LEU A 105 -6.79 7.33 -3.77
CA LEU A 105 -6.13 6.87 -4.99
C LEU A 105 -5.72 8.06 -5.85
N HIS A 106 -4.48 8.05 -6.35
CA HIS A 106 -4.00 9.05 -7.28
C HIS A 106 -2.94 8.45 -8.21
N PHE A 107 -2.63 9.14 -9.30
CA PHE A 107 -1.51 8.76 -10.17
C PHE A 107 -0.18 8.82 -9.44
N VAL A 108 0.77 7.99 -9.88
CA VAL A 108 2.12 8.02 -9.31
C VAL A 108 2.71 9.42 -9.49
N ARG A 109 3.08 10.04 -8.38
CA ARG A 109 3.79 11.32 -8.36
C ARG A 109 5.26 11.06 -8.16
N SER A 110 6.10 11.75 -8.91
CA SER A 110 7.55 11.63 -8.79
C SER A 110 8.20 12.97 -9.03
N GLU A 111 9.26 13.24 -8.28
CA GLU A 111 10.08 14.43 -8.46
C GLU A 111 11.36 14.06 -9.19
N PHE A 112 11.76 14.88 -10.14
CA PHE A 112 13.02 14.75 -10.85
C PHE A 112 13.91 15.95 -10.53
N SER A 113 15.13 15.69 -10.09
CA SER A 113 16.14 16.72 -9.85
C SER A 113 17.45 16.33 -10.55
N TYR A 114 18.23 17.34 -10.93
CA TYR A 114 19.55 17.16 -11.52
C TYR A 114 20.58 18.07 -10.85
N LYS A 115 21.85 17.67 -10.93
CA LYS A 115 22.96 18.47 -10.39
C LYS A 115 23.45 19.48 -11.45
N ALA A 116 23.83 20.68 -11.01
CA ALA A 116 24.27 21.75 -11.91
C ALA A 116 25.51 21.39 -12.76
N ASN A 117 26.32 20.42 -12.32
CA ASN A 117 27.52 19.96 -13.01
C ASN A 117 27.28 18.82 -14.03
N GLN A 118 26.01 18.41 -14.24
CA GLN A 118 25.69 17.41 -15.24
C GLN A 118 25.60 18.01 -16.63
N THR A 119 26.01 17.24 -17.65
CA THR A 119 25.81 17.64 -19.03
C THR A 119 24.34 17.53 -19.43
N ARG A 120 23.91 18.33 -20.42
CA ARG A 120 22.56 18.21 -20.99
C ARG A 120 22.22 16.76 -21.40
N ARG A 121 23.18 16.03 -21.95
CA ARG A 121 23.01 14.63 -22.36
C ARG A 121 22.70 13.72 -21.15
N ASP A 122 23.39 13.92 -20.03
CA ASP A 122 23.19 13.12 -18.82
C ASP A 122 21.85 13.43 -18.17
N VAL A 123 21.47 14.71 -18.13
CA VAL A 123 20.14 15.13 -17.62
C VAL A 123 19.03 14.49 -18.46
N MET A 124 19.11 14.56 -19.79
CA MET A 124 18.08 13.96 -20.66
C MET A 124 18.00 12.45 -20.53
N ARG A 125 19.14 11.75 -20.40
CA ARG A 125 19.16 10.31 -20.16
C ARG A 125 18.54 9.95 -18.82
N SER A 126 18.87 10.66 -17.76
CA SER A 126 18.33 10.44 -16.43
C SER A 126 16.85 10.74 -16.37
N LEU A 127 16.39 11.81 -17.02
CA LEU A 127 14.97 12.14 -17.13
C LEU A 127 14.19 11.03 -17.87
N ALA A 128 14.70 10.55 -18.98
CA ALA A 128 14.07 9.48 -19.75
C ALA A 128 13.93 8.19 -18.93
N ALA A 129 14.98 7.81 -18.18
CA ALA A 129 14.94 6.67 -17.27
C ALA A 129 13.91 6.87 -16.15
N HIS A 130 13.89 8.06 -15.55
CA HIS A 130 12.94 8.41 -14.49
C HIS A 130 11.47 8.35 -14.97
N LEU A 131 11.18 8.89 -16.15
CA LEU A 131 9.85 8.82 -16.76
C LEU A 131 9.44 7.37 -17.05
N LYS A 132 10.36 6.56 -17.58
CA LYS A 132 10.10 5.14 -17.82
C LYS A 132 9.76 4.41 -16.53
N ASP A 133 10.52 4.60 -15.46
CA ASP A 133 10.26 3.99 -14.15
C ASP A 133 8.88 4.43 -13.63
N THR A 134 8.56 5.73 -13.68
CA THR A 134 7.29 6.28 -13.23
C THR A 134 6.09 5.67 -13.98
N LEU A 135 6.17 5.57 -15.31
CA LEU A 135 5.13 4.95 -16.13
C LEU A 135 4.98 3.45 -15.87
N THR A 136 6.10 2.76 -15.60
CA THR A 136 6.08 1.34 -15.25
C THR A 136 5.37 1.14 -13.91
N PHE A 137 5.73 1.88 -12.88
CA PHE A 137 5.07 1.80 -11.57
C PHE A 137 3.60 2.19 -11.62
N GLN A 138 3.24 3.19 -12.44
CA GLN A 138 1.84 3.56 -12.66
C GLN A 138 1.06 2.38 -13.25
N LYS A 139 1.59 1.76 -14.30
CA LYS A 139 0.95 0.60 -14.94
C LYS A 139 0.82 -0.57 -13.97
N ASP A 140 1.88 -0.92 -13.26
CA ASP A 140 1.89 -2.04 -12.32
C ASP A 140 0.93 -1.81 -11.15
N GLY A 141 0.84 -0.57 -10.64
CA GLY A 141 -0.13 -0.19 -9.62
C GLY A 141 -1.57 -0.28 -10.11
N GLU A 142 -1.87 0.20 -11.33
CA GLU A 142 -3.19 0.04 -11.95
C GLU A 142 -3.53 -1.45 -12.15
N ASP A 143 -2.59 -2.27 -12.60
CA ASP A 143 -2.79 -3.71 -12.79
C ASP A 143 -3.14 -4.42 -11.47
N LEU A 144 -2.49 -4.03 -10.36
CA LEU A 144 -2.81 -4.53 -9.02
C LEU A 144 -4.25 -4.19 -8.62
N ILE A 145 -4.66 -2.93 -8.77
CA ILE A 145 -6.02 -2.49 -8.45
C ILE A 145 -7.02 -3.23 -9.33
N LEU A 146 -6.82 -3.24 -10.64
CA LEU A 146 -7.73 -3.84 -11.62
C LEU A 146 -7.82 -5.37 -11.51
N SER A 147 -6.86 -6.02 -10.85
CA SER A 147 -6.96 -7.46 -10.56
C SER A 147 -8.05 -7.79 -9.54
N ARG A 148 -8.53 -6.79 -8.79
CA ARG A 148 -9.49 -6.96 -7.69
C ARG A 148 -10.80 -6.21 -7.93
N VAL A 149 -10.77 -5.05 -8.60
CA VAL A 149 -11.96 -4.22 -8.88
C VAL A 149 -12.52 -4.52 -10.26
N LYS A 150 -13.85 -4.47 -10.39
CA LYS A 150 -14.56 -4.81 -11.64
C LYS A 150 -14.84 -3.56 -12.50
N ILE A 151 -13.81 -2.74 -12.75
CA ILE A 151 -13.92 -1.57 -13.63
C ILE A 151 -12.82 -1.59 -14.68
N SER A 152 -13.02 -0.87 -15.78
CA SER A 152 -11.99 -0.72 -16.80
C SER A 152 -10.88 0.25 -16.35
N ARG A 153 -9.68 0.11 -16.92
CA ARG A 153 -8.56 1.04 -16.69
C ARG A 153 -8.95 2.49 -17.01
N ASN A 154 -9.67 2.71 -18.09
CA ASN A 154 -10.12 4.05 -18.46
C ASN A 154 -11.09 4.64 -17.42
N LYS A 155 -11.96 3.82 -16.83
CA LYS A 155 -12.85 4.27 -15.74
C LYS A 155 -12.04 4.61 -14.48
N LEU A 156 -11.09 3.75 -14.09
CA LEU A 156 -10.20 4.01 -12.94
C LEU A 156 -9.45 5.34 -13.11
N ARG A 157 -8.85 5.57 -14.29
CA ARG A 157 -8.11 6.81 -14.57
C ARG A 157 -9.02 8.05 -14.52
N ARG A 158 -10.23 7.98 -15.10
CA ARG A 158 -11.20 9.10 -15.03
C ARG A 158 -11.60 9.42 -13.58
N LEU A 159 -11.80 8.40 -12.74
CA LEU A 159 -12.10 8.62 -11.32
C LEU A 159 -10.95 9.31 -10.59
N MET A 160 -9.71 8.97 -10.89
CA MET A 160 -8.54 9.64 -10.32
C MET A 160 -8.33 11.05 -10.86
N ASP A 161 -8.63 11.32 -12.15
CA ASP A 161 -8.51 12.65 -12.77
C ASP A 161 -9.55 13.65 -12.27
N ASN A 162 -10.77 13.19 -12.02
CA ASN A 162 -11.91 14.05 -11.68
C ASN A 162 -12.00 14.39 -10.18
N GLY A 163 -11.11 13.85 -9.35
CA GLY A 163 -11.08 14.14 -7.92
C GLY A 163 -10.60 15.57 -7.63
N GLU A 164 -11.27 16.27 -6.70
CA GLU A 164 -10.97 17.67 -6.35
C GLU A 164 -9.54 17.91 -5.88
N ARG A 165 -8.83 16.87 -5.41
CA ARG A 165 -7.44 16.95 -4.90
C ARG A 165 -6.42 16.23 -5.78
N ASN A 166 -6.66 16.15 -7.10
CA ASN A 166 -5.85 15.36 -8.03
C ASN A 166 -5.78 13.87 -7.63
N GLY A 167 -6.92 13.31 -7.23
CA GLY A 167 -7.07 11.92 -6.83
C GLY A 167 -8.50 11.61 -6.40
N LEU A 168 -8.80 10.34 -6.21
CA LEU A 168 -10.09 9.82 -5.78
C LEU A 168 -10.06 9.58 -4.27
N GLU A 169 -10.87 10.31 -3.51
CA GLU A 169 -11.14 10.02 -2.10
C GLU A 169 -12.40 9.15 -1.99
N LEU A 170 -12.36 8.15 -1.09
CA LEU A 170 -13.47 7.24 -0.85
C LEU A 170 -13.66 7.01 0.65
N THR A 171 -14.91 6.86 1.04
CA THR A 171 -15.31 6.26 2.32
C THR A 171 -15.14 4.75 2.29
N SER A 172 -15.34 4.08 3.43
CA SER A 172 -15.33 2.61 3.48
C SER A 172 -16.44 1.98 2.64
N ASP A 173 -17.64 2.57 2.64
CA ASP A 173 -18.77 2.11 1.83
C ASP A 173 -18.46 2.21 0.33
N GLU A 174 -17.95 3.36 -0.13
CA GLU A 174 -17.57 3.57 -1.52
C GLU A 174 -16.42 2.65 -1.95
N ALA A 175 -15.47 2.37 -1.04
CA ALA A 175 -14.38 1.44 -1.29
C ALA A 175 -14.88 -0.01 -1.41
N LEU A 176 -15.88 -0.38 -0.62
CA LEU A 176 -16.57 -1.67 -0.71
C LEU A 176 -17.33 -1.80 -2.03
N GLU A 177 -18.13 -0.80 -2.40
CA GLU A 177 -18.88 -0.76 -3.66
C GLU A 177 -17.94 -0.85 -4.88
N LEU A 178 -16.80 -0.17 -4.84
CA LEU A 178 -15.78 -0.24 -5.89
C LEU A 178 -15.05 -1.58 -5.93
N GLY A 179 -15.07 -2.34 -4.83
CA GLY A 179 -14.36 -3.61 -4.68
C GLY A 179 -12.88 -3.45 -4.28
N LEU A 180 -12.50 -2.31 -3.70
CA LEU A 180 -11.18 -2.09 -3.11
C LEU A 180 -11.00 -2.85 -1.80
N ILE A 181 -12.08 -3.11 -1.08
CA ILE A 181 -12.14 -3.93 0.12
C ILE A 181 -13.20 -5.03 -0.04
N ASP A 182 -13.11 -6.05 0.80
CA ASP A 182 -14.02 -7.20 0.78
C ASP A 182 -15.14 -7.06 1.83
N GLU A 183 -14.88 -6.33 2.96
CA GLU A 183 -15.80 -6.23 4.08
C GLU A 183 -15.50 -5.00 4.95
N ILE A 184 -16.55 -4.42 5.53
CA ILE A 184 -16.46 -3.42 6.60
C ILE A 184 -16.74 -4.14 7.92
N VAL A 185 -15.83 -3.99 8.89
CA VAL A 185 -15.90 -4.67 10.18
C VAL A 185 -16.07 -3.66 11.32
N ASP A 186 -17.15 -3.81 12.09
CA ASP A 186 -17.41 -3.01 13.29
C ASP A 186 -16.76 -3.65 14.53
N GLU A 187 -16.77 -4.98 14.57
CA GLU A 187 -16.14 -5.78 15.60
C GLU A 187 -15.18 -6.77 14.93
N TYR A 188 -13.95 -6.77 15.35
CA TYR A 188 -12.95 -7.71 14.88
C TYR A 188 -12.09 -8.16 16.05
N ASP A 189 -11.96 -9.46 16.25
CA ASP A 189 -11.10 -10.03 17.27
C ASP A 189 -9.62 -9.83 16.86
N LEU A 190 -9.15 -8.60 17.11
CA LEU A 190 -7.80 -8.17 16.77
C LEU A 190 -6.80 -8.51 17.87
N LEU A 191 -7.25 -8.53 19.14
CA LEU A 191 -6.37 -8.56 20.32
C LEU A 191 -6.56 -9.89 21.13
#